data_fc6944da1266ba9478146d46d7fcfdf0
#
_entry.id   fc6944da1266ba9478146d46d7fcfdf0
#
_cell.length_a   1.000
_cell.length_b   1.000
_cell.length_c   1.000
_cell.angle_alpha   90.00
_cell.angle_beta   90.00
_cell.angle_gamma   90.00
#
_symmetry.space_group_name_H-M   'P 1'
#
loop_
_entity.id
_entity.type
_entity.pdbx_description
1 polymer ?
#
loop_
_entity_poly.entity_id
_entity_poly.type
_entity_poly.pdbx_seq_one_letter_code
_entity_poly.pdbx_strand_id
1 'polypeptide(L)'
;MHGMKRERILRVLLNDSDGSLTKYKLAKFSATSKSWIIDYLRTLENGKLVKGTKVLNKEKLLDYWFSITQTPKHYDFFVQSPKEFLQNIGMDYALTTYAAENLLNHYLFPSRTDLYIKEGDLALWKEKISGSGGLVGKGNLRLLVYDDHTLYEKKKIKGMWVASVSQVLIDLKREGGVCLEAYEMMVKNID
;
A
#
# COMPACT_ATOMS: atom_id res chain seq x y z
N MET A 1 9.86 5.71 -13.79
CA MET A 1 9.68 6.99 -13.04
C MET A 1 8.28 7.62 -13.20
N HIS A 2 7.68 7.69 -14.41
CA HIS A 2 6.33 8.28 -14.59
C HIS A 2 5.20 7.44 -13.95
N GLY A 3 5.29 6.11 -13.91
CA GLY A 3 4.30 5.24 -13.28
C GLY A 3 4.14 5.50 -11.79
N MET A 4 5.23 5.54 -11.04
CA MET A 4 5.22 5.80 -9.59
C MET A 4 4.54 7.12 -9.21
N LYS A 5 4.77 8.22 -9.98
CA LYS A 5 4.10 9.51 -9.73
C LYS A 5 2.58 9.41 -9.85
N ARG A 6 2.08 8.64 -10.83
CA ARG A 6 0.63 8.40 -11.00
C ARG A 6 0.08 7.66 -9.80
N GLU A 7 0.73 6.58 -9.37
CA GLU A 7 0.30 5.79 -8.22
C GLU A 7 0.28 6.61 -6.92
N ARG A 8 1.27 7.49 -6.69
CA ARG A 8 1.28 8.41 -5.54
C ARG A 8 0.06 9.32 -5.54
N ILE A 9 -0.31 9.88 -6.69
CA ILE A 9 -1.48 10.75 -6.82
C ILE A 9 -2.77 9.96 -6.56
N LEU A 10 -2.90 8.77 -7.13
CA LEU A 10 -4.07 7.91 -6.94
C LEU A 10 -4.23 7.49 -5.47
N ARG A 11 -3.13 7.14 -4.81
CA ARG A 11 -3.11 6.82 -3.37
C ARG A 11 -3.60 7.99 -2.53
N VAL A 12 -3.12 9.20 -2.79
CA VAL A 12 -3.58 10.40 -2.05
C VAL A 12 -5.06 10.68 -2.33
N LEU A 13 -5.51 10.62 -3.58
CA LEU A 13 -6.91 10.86 -3.96
C LEU A 13 -7.88 9.85 -3.31
N LEU A 14 -7.50 8.59 -3.23
CA LEU A 14 -8.33 7.55 -2.62
C LEU A 14 -8.37 7.61 -1.09
N ASN A 15 -7.32 8.15 -0.46
CA ASN A 15 -7.31 8.37 0.99
C ASN A 15 -8.07 9.64 1.40
N ASP A 16 -8.28 10.58 0.46
CA ASP A 16 -8.92 11.90 0.66
C ASP A 16 -9.91 12.14 -0.49
N SER A 17 -10.92 11.29 -0.61
CA SER A 17 -11.76 11.15 -1.81
C SER A 17 -12.88 12.17 -1.95
N ASP A 18 -13.18 12.95 -0.90
CA ASP A 18 -14.29 13.90 -0.81
C ASP A 18 -14.09 15.19 -1.62
N GLY A 19 -12.88 15.43 -2.12
CA GLY A 19 -12.51 16.63 -2.87
C GLY A 19 -12.08 17.82 -2.00
N SER A 20 -11.83 17.61 -0.72
CA SER A 20 -11.34 18.65 0.21
C SER A 20 -9.90 19.09 -0.10
N LEU A 21 -9.14 18.26 -0.81
CA LEU A 21 -7.76 18.56 -1.20
C LEU A 21 -7.67 19.66 -2.25
N THR A 22 -6.84 20.66 -2.02
CA THR A 22 -6.41 21.57 -3.09
C THR A 22 -5.37 20.89 -3.98
N LYS A 23 -5.25 21.31 -5.26
CA LYS A 23 -4.20 20.83 -6.17
C LYS A 23 -2.79 21.01 -5.60
N TYR A 24 -2.58 22.04 -4.78
CA TYR A 24 -1.31 22.29 -4.09
C TYR A 24 -1.05 21.23 -3.00
N LYS A 25 -2.03 20.93 -2.15
CA LYS A 25 -1.90 19.87 -1.15
C LYS A 25 -1.69 18.50 -1.80
N LEU A 26 -2.43 18.21 -2.87
CA LEU A 26 -2.26 16.98 -3.63
C LEU A 26 -0.84 16.84 -4.20
N ALA A 27 -0.26 17.92 -4.76
CA ALA A 27 1.12 17.94 -5.23
C ALA A 27 2.12 17.67 -4.10
N LYS A 28 1.93 18.34 -2.95
CA LYS A 28 2.76 18.18 -1.76
C LYS A 28 2.71 16.75 -1.22
N PHE A 29 1.52 16.20 -1.02
CA PHE A 29 1.33 14.86 -0.44
C PHE A 29 1.80 13.74 -1.37
N SER A 30 1.59 13.89 -2.68
CA SER A 30 2.08 12.90 -3.66
C SER A 30 3.56 13.09 -4.05
N ALA A 31 4.25 14.07 -3.46
CA ALA A 31 5.63 14.43 -3.80
C ALA A 31 5.83 14.62 -5.32
N THR A 32 4.90 15.35 -5.98
CA THR A 32 4.92 15.63 -7.41
C THR A 32 4.83 17.15 -7.68
N SER A 33 5.11 17.58 -8.91
CA SER A 33 4.97 19.00 -9.28
C SER A 33 3.51 19.40 -9.54
N LYS A 34 3.17 20.66 -9.29
CA LYS A 34 1.82 21.19 -9.53
C LYS A 34 1.40 21.07 -11.01
N SER A 35 2.32 21.29 -11.96
CA SER A 35 2.03 21.11 -13.38
C SER A 35 1.63 19.66 -13.68
N TRP A 36 2.36 18.70 -13.13
CA TRP A 36 2.07 17.27 -13.29
C TRP A 36 0.69 16.91 -12.73
N ILE A 37 0.31 17.47 -11.58
CA ILE A 37 -1.03 17.29 -11.00
C ILE A 37 -2.11 17.80 -11.94
N ILE A 38 -1.94 19.01 -12.51
CA ILE A 38 -2.94 19.62 -13.41
C ILE A 38 -3.17 18.73 -14.65
N ASP A 39 -2.08 18.27 -15.27
CA ASP A 39 -2.18 17.43 -16.47
C ASP A 39 -2.76 16.05 -16.17
N TYR A 40 -2.36 15.45 -15.06
CA TYR A 40 -2.86 14.13 -14.69
C TYR A 40 -4.32 14.16 -14.23
N LEU A 41 -4.73 15.18 -13.46
CA LEU A 41 -6.13 15.35 -13.11
C LEU A 41 -7.01 15.52 -14.35
N ARG A 42 -6.56 16.28 -15.37
CA ARG A 42 -7.28 16.40 -16.64
C ARG A 42 -7.46 15.03 -17.33
N THR A 43 -6.43 14.18 -17.29
CA THR A 43 -6.54 12.80 -17.79
C THR A 43 -7.59 11.99 -17.04
N LEU A 44 -7.60 12.08 -15.70
CA LEU A 44 -8.58 11.38 -14.85
C LEU A 44 -10.00 11.95 -15.03
N GLU A 45 -10.16 13.26 -15.23
CA GLU A 45 -11.44 13.93 -15.52
C GLU A 45 -12.01 13.47 -16.86
N ASN A 46 -11.18 13.38 -17.91
CA ASN A 46 -11.58 12.84 -19.21
C ASN A 46 -12.06 11.40 -19.11
N GLY A 47 -11.46 10.60 -18.22
CA GLY A 47 -11.89 9.24 -17.87
C GLY A 47 -13.12 9.19 -16.95
N LYS A 48 -13.69 10.33 -16.54
CA LYS A 48 -14.80 10.44 -15.58
C LYS A 48 -14.52 9.74 -14.25
N LEU A 49 -13.26 9.72 -13.83
CA LEU A 49 -12.82 9.10 -12.57
C LEU A 49 -12.84 10.10 -11.41
N VAL A 50 -12.56 11.37 -11.72
CA VAL A 50 -12.55 12.46 -10.75
C VAL A 50 -13.24 13.72 -11.30
N LYS A 51 -13.58 14.66 -10.41
CA LYS A 51 -13.95 16.05 -10.73
C LYS A 51 -13.11 16.96 -9.84
N GLY A 52 -12.12 17.65 -10.42
CA GLY A 52 -11.06 18.28 -9.62
C GLY A 52 -10.28 17.24 -8.81
N THR A 53 -10.32 17.36 -7.49
CA THR A 53 -9.72 16.37 -6.57
C THR A 53 -10.75 15.40 -5.96
N LYS A 54 -12.04 15.60 -6.25
CA LYS A 54 -13.11 14.70 -5.78
C LYS A 54 -13.14 13.43 -6.62
N VAL A 55 -13.06 12.28 -5.98
CA VAL A 55 -13.23 10.97 -6.61
C VAL A 55 -14.72 10.73 -6.89
N LEU A 56 -15.07 10.42 -8.15
CA LEU A 56 -16.45 10.17 -8.57
C LEU A 56 -16.91 8.74 -8.32
N ASN A 57 -15.98 7.80 -8.47
CA ASN A 57 -16.22 6.38 -8.21
C ASN A 57 -14.90 5.74 -7.77
N LYS A 58 -14.84 5.32 -6.51
CA LYS A 58 -13.62 4.77 -5.89
C LYS A 58 -13.23 3.43 -6.52
N GLU A 59 -14.18 2.56 -6.80
CA GLU A 59 -13.92 1.26 -7.40
C GLU A 59 -13.30 1.40 -8.80
N LYS A 60 -13.89 2.25 -9.68
CA LYS A 60 -13.30 2.52 -11.00
C LYS A 60 -11.91 3.14 -10.91
N LEU A 61 -11.66 3.99 -9.90
CA LEU A 61 -10.34 4.57 -9.71
C LEU A 61 -9.33 3.54 -9.21
N LEU A 62 -9.75 2.59 -8.36
CA LEU A 62 -8.95 1.42 -7.96
C LEU A 62 -8.63 0.53 -9.15
N ASP A 63 -9.62 0.23 -10.01
CA ASP A 63 -9.43 -0.55 -11.23
C ASP A 63 -8.42 0.10 -12.19
N TYR A 64 -8.56 1.41 -12.37
CA TYR A 64 -7.59 2.18 -13.15
C TYR A 64 -6.19 2.13 -12.52
N TRP A 65 -6.08 2.30 -11.20
CA TRP A 65 -4.78 2.18 -10.52
C TRP A 65 -4.19 0.78 -10.70
N PHE A 66 -4.99 -0.26 -10.51
CA PHE A 66 -4.55 -1.63 -10.70
C PHE A 66 -4.02 -1.88 -12.13
N SER A 67 -4.66 -1.29 -13.16
CA SER A 67 -4.24 -1.45 -14.55
C SER A 67 -2.86 -0.85 -14.87
N ILE A 68 -2.39 0.11 -14.07
CA ILE A 68 -1.10 0.80 -14.29
C ILE A 68 -0.02 0.46 -13.25
N THR A 69 -0.39 -0.27 -12.18
CA THR A 69 0.54 -0.61 -11.11
C THR A 69 1.54 -1.67 -11.54
N GLN A 70 2.72 -1.64 -10.95
CA GLN A 70 3.77 -2.64 -11.17
C GLN A 70 3.91 -3.55 -9.96
N THR A 71 4.47 -4.73 -10.17
CA THR A 71 4.76 -5.68 -9.08
C THR A 71 5.99 -5.21 -8.30
N PRO A 72 5.89 -5.06 -6.97
CA PRO A 72 7.04 -4.77 -6.12
C PRO A 72 8.11 -5.86 -6.18
N LYS A 73 9.37 -5.48 -6.03
CA LYS A 73 10.42 -6.45 -5.70
C LYS A 73 10.15 -7.03 -4.32
N HIS A 74 10.40 -8.32 -4.14
CA HIS A 74 10.20 -8.95 -2.85
C HIS A 74 11.38 -9.81 -2.42
N TYR A 75 11.48 -9.98 -1.09
CA TYR A 75 12.49 -10.80 -0.42
C TYR A 75 11.79 -11.61 0.65
N ASP A 76 11.90 -12.92 0.57
CA ASP A 76 11.23 -13.85 1.48
C ASP A 76 12.16 -14.32 2.59
N PHE A 77 11.61 -14.44 3.80
CA PHE A 77 12.32 -14.88 4.99
C PHE A 77 11.41 -15.76 5.85
N PHE A 78 12.03 -16.63 6.62
CA PHE A 78 11.38 -17.31 7.73
C PHE A 78 11.76 -16.62 9.04
N VAL A 79 10.75 -16.29 9.87
CA VAL A 79 10.92 -15.73 11.21
C VAL A 79 10.00 -16.52 12.15
N GLN A 80 10.50 -16.93 13.31
CA GLN A 80 9.74 -17.78 14.23
C GLN A 80 8.40 -17.14 14.63
N SER A 81 8.40 -15.85 14.97
CA SER A 81 7.21 -15.10 15.38
C SER A 81 7.18 -13.73 14.70
N PRO A 82 6.67 -13.63 13.43
CA PRO A 82 6.66 -12.37 12.70
C PRO A 82 6.00 -11.21 13.44
N LYS A 83 4.91 -11.48 14.17
CA LYS A 83 4.18 -10.45 14.93
C LYS A 83 5.06 -9.86 16.04
N GLU A 84 5.67 -10.68 16.88
CA GLU A 84 6.54 -10.23 17.97
C GLU A 84 7.79 -9.52 17.42
N PHE A 85 8.38 -10.07 16.36
CA PHE A 85 9.50 -9.45 15.67
C PHE A 85 9.16 -8.03 15.22
N LEU A 86 8.02 -7.82 14.55
CA LEU A 86 7.60 -6.53 14.05
C LEU A 86 7.22 -5.53 15.14
N GLN A 87 6.68 -5.99 16.25
CA GLN A 87 6.38 -5.13 17.40
C GLN A 87 7.64 -4.57 18.07
N ASN A 88 8.76 -5.30 17.99
CA ASN A 88 10.02 -4.95 18.66
C ASN A 88 11.10 -4.42 17.72
N ILE A 89 10.90 -4.43 16.39
CA ILE A 89 11.96 -4.12 15.41
C ILE A 89 12.45 -2.68 15.46
N GLY A 90 11.58 -1.73 15.85
CA GLY A 90 11.92 -0.30 15.90
C GLY A 90 12.23 0.33 14.53
N MET A 91 11.82 -0.31 13.42
CA MET A 91 12.04 0.16 12.05
C MET A 91 10.74 0.62 11.39
N ASP A 92 10.87 1.39 10.30
CA ASP A 92 9.73 1.89 9.54
C ASP A 92 9.22 0.83 8.55
N TYR A 93 7.91 0.52 8.59
CA TYR A 93 7.27 -0.43 7.71
C TYR A 93 5.76 -0.17 7.60
N ALA A 94 5.10 -0.86 6.67
CA ALA A 94 3.64 -0.93 6.61
C ALA A 94 3.19 -2.32 6.15
N LEU A 95 2.43 -3.02 6.97
CA LEU A 95 1.79 -4.30 6.63
C LEU A 95 0.84 -4.13 5.46
N THR A 96 0.77 -5.14 4.60
CA THR A 96 -0.19 -5.23 3.51
C THR A 96 -0.75 -6.65 3.35
N THR A 97 -1.57 -6.89 2.35
CA THR A 97 -2.20 -8.19 2.02
C THR A 97 -2.81 -8.90 3.24
N TYR A 98 -2.49 -10.16 3.47
CA TYR A 98 -3.10 -11.04 4.49
C TYR A 98 -3.10 -10.46 5.91
N ALA A 99 -1.93 -10.00 6.37
CA ALA A 99 -1.79 -9.50 7.74
C ALA A 99 -2.50 -8.15 7.92
N ALA A 100 -2.46 -7.29 6.91
CA ALA A 100 -3.16 -6.01 6.91
C ALA A 100 -4.69 -6.22 6.87
N GLU A 101 -5.16 -7.07 5.98
CA GLU A 101 -6.58 -7.40 5.85
C GLU A 101 -7.13 -8.00 7.16
N ASN A 102 -6.42 -8.95 7.75
CA ASN A 102 -6.84 -9.52 9.04
C ASN A 102 -6.96 -8.47 10.15
N LEU A 103 -6.12 -7.44 10.16
CA LEU A 103 -6.21 -6.35 11.12
C LEU A 103 -7.35 -5.37 10.82
N LEU A 104 -7.71 -5.19 9.55
CA LEU A 104 -8.71 -4.23 9.09
C LEU A 104 -10.13 -4.82 9.06
N ASN A 105 -10.29 -6.04 8.55
CA ASN A 105 -11.57 -6.64 8.20
C ASN A 105 -11.80 -8.04 8.81
N HIS A 106 -10.75 -8.69 9.33
CA HIS A 106 -10.81 -10.00 10.02
C HIS A 106 -11.30 -11.18 9.17
N TYR A 107 -11.20 -11.10 7.84
CA TYR A 107 -11.64 -12.18 6.95
C TYR A 107 -10.53 -13.19 6.67
N LEU A 108 -9.33 -12.73 6.33
CA LEU A 108 -8.20 -13.61 5.99
C LEU A 108 -7.44 -14.09 7.23
N PHE A 109 -7.03 -15.36 7.21
CA PHE A 109 -6.00 -15.85 8.13
C PHE A 109 -4.62 -15.56 7.52
N PRO A 110 -3.71 -14.84 8.23
CA PRO A 110 -2.40 -14.50 7.67
C PRO A 110 -1.49 -15.74 7.60
N SER A 111 -1.44 -16.36 6.41
CA SER A 111 -0.49 -17.44 6.09
C SER A 111 0.93 -16.91 5.89
N ARG A 112 1.05 -15.62 5.53
CA ARG A 112 2.28 -14.89 5.31
C ARG A 112 2.10 -13.44 5.77
N THR A 113 3.15 -12.85 6.27
CA THR A 113 3.21 -11.44 6.67
C THR A 113 3.96 -10.64 5.62
N ASP A 114 3.24 -9.89 4.82
CA ASP A 114 3.79 -9.02 3.77
C ASP A 114 3.85 -7.58 4.27
N LEU A 115 4.97 -6.90 4.04
CA LEU A 115 5.14 -5.52 4.46
C LEU A 115 6.03 -4.73 3.50
N TYR A 116 5.66 -3.48 3.29
CA TYR A 116 6.50 -2.50 2.61
C TYR A 116 7.57 -1.97 3.53
N ILE A 117 8.77 -1.82 2.98
CA ILE A 117 9.92 -1.16 3.60
C ILE A 117 10.51 -0.14 2.63
N LYS A 118 11.29 0.82 3.13
CA LYS A 118 12.09 1.69 2.27
C LYS A 118 13.25 0.91 1.65
N GLU A 119 13.57 1.20 0.38
CA GLU A 119 14.66 0.53 -0.31
C GLU A 119 16.01 0.72 0.42
N GLY A 120 16.27 1.92 0.95
CA GLY A 120 17.47 2.23 1.72
C GLY A 120 17.63 1.44 3.01
N ASP A 121 16.55 0.90 3.56
CA ASP A 121 16.55 0.16 4.82
C ASP A 121 16.72 -1.35 4.62
N LEU A 122 16.73 -1.86 3.37
CA LEU A 122 16.75 -3.30 3.08
C LEU A 122 17.92 -4.04 3.71
N ALA A 123 19.11 -3.45 3.70
CA ALA A 123 20.31 -4.08 4.30
C ALA A 123 20.14 -4.25 5.81
N LEU A 124 19.66 -3.22 6.50
CA LEU A 124 19.42 -3.23 7.94
C LEU A 124 18.29 -4.22 8.32
N TRP A 125 17.25 -4.32 7.49
CA TRP A 125 16.19 -5.33 7.67
C TRP A 125 16.76 -6.75 7.62
N LYS A 126 17.60 -7.07 6.62
CA LYS A 126 18.27 -8.39 6.50
C LYS A 126 19.15 -8.69 7.71
N GLU A 127 19.92 -7.73 8.18
CA GLU A 127 20.75 -7.86 9.38
C GLU A 127 19.90 -8.19 10.61
N LYS A 128 18.84 -7.42 10.86
CA LYS A 128 17.95 -7.62 12.02
C LYS A 128 17.21 -8.96 11.97
N ILE A 129 16.74 -9.39 10.78
CA ILE A 129 16.12 -10.68 10.60
C ILE A 129 17.12 -11.79 10.92
N SER A 130 18.34 -11.74 10.39
CA SER A 130 19.37 -12.74 10.67
C SER A 130 19.79 -12.72 12.14
N GLY A 131 19.93 -11.56 12.75
CA GLY A 131 20.27 -11.42 14.17
C GLY A 131 19.18 -11.95 15.13
N SER A 132 17.94 -12.04 14.67
CA SER A 132 16.82 -12.68 15.41
C SER A 132 16.68 -14.18 15.15
N GLY A 133 17.61 -14.80 14.44
CA GLY A 133 17.54 -16.21 14.05
C GLY A 133 16.68 -16.48 12.84
N GLY A 134 16.28 -15.44 12.10
CA GLY A 134 15.53 -15.60 10.86
C GLY A 134 16.40 -16.11 9.70
N LEU A 135 15.78 -16.80 8.76
CA LEU A 135 16.43 -17.46 7.61
C LEU A 135 15.99 -16.83 6.29
N VAL A 136 16.93 -16.69 5.35
CA VAL A 136 16.64 -16.25 3.98
C VAL A 136 15.99 -17.39 3.20
N GLY A 137 14.92 -17.12 2.46
CA GLY A 137 14.26 -18.09 1.59
C GLY A 137 12.75 -18.15 1.80
N LYS A 138 12.08 -19.16 1.23
CA LYS A 138 10.63 -19.32 1.39
C LYS A 138 10.26 -19.39 2.86
N GLY A 139 9.37 -18.48 3.28
CA GLY A 139 8.98 -18.38 4.68
C GLY A 139 7.69 -17.61 4.87
N ASN A 140 7.50 -17.15 6.09
CA ASN A 140 6.28 -16.50 6.56
C ASN A 140 6.37 -14.97 6.67
N LEU A 141 7.50 -14.37 6.25
CA LEU A 141 7.74 -12.92 6.21
C LEU A 141 8.22 -12.52 4.81
N ARG A 142 7.55 -11.55 4.20
CA ARG A 142 7.91 -11.00 2.90
C ARG A 142 8.13 -9.49 2.99
N LEU A 143 9.34 -9.04 2.68
CA LEU A 143 9.66 -7.63 2.52
C LEU A 143 9.38 -7.21 1.08
N LEU A 144 8.59 -6.15 0.91
CA LEU A 144 8.26 -5.54 -0.38
C LEU A 144 9.01 -4.22 -0.51
N VAL A 145 9.76 -4.09 -1.60
CA VAL A 145 10.49 -2.86 -1.97
C VAL A 145 9.90 -2.31 -3.25
N TYR A 146 9.40 -1.08 -3.17
CA TYR A 146 8.78 -0.44 -4.34
C TYR A 146 9.04 1.08 -4.32
N ASP A 147 8.10 1.86 -3.84
CA ASP A 147 8.16 3.31 -3.69
C ASP A 147 7.94 3.63 -2.21
N ASP A 148 8.80 4.44 -1.61
CA ASP A 148 8.68 4.82 -0.18
C ASP A 148 7.31 5.44 0.13
N HIS A 149 6.63 5.98 -0.88
CA HIS A 149 5.28 6.50 -0.75
C HIS A 149 4.21 5.41 -0.46
N THR A 150 4.54 4.12 -0.54
CA THR A 150 3.66 3.03 -0.06
C THR A 150 3.40 3.12 1.45
N LEU A 151 4.26 3.82 2.18
CA LEU A 151 4.10 4.10 3.62
C LEU A 151 3.21 5.31 3.92
N TYR A 152 2.70 6.02 2.89
CA TYR A 152 1.83 7.18 3.05
C TYR A 152 0.52 6.80 3.74
N GLU A 153 0.10 7.61 4.75
CA GLU A 153 -1.12 7.39 5.53
C GLU A 153 -1.24 5.99 6.18
N LYS A 154 -0.10 5.37 6.48
CA LYS A 154 -0.10 4.15 7.30
C LYS A 154 -0.64 4.47 8.70
N LYS A 155 -1.35 3.53 9.27
CA LYS A 155 -1.97 3.67 10.61
C LYS A 155 -1.48 2.56 11.54
N LYS A 156 -1.40 2.87 12.84
CA LYS A 156 -1.03 1.87 13.85
C LYS A 156 -2.29 1.15 14.34
N ILE A 157 -2.37 -0.16 14.12
CA ILE A 157 -3.49 -1.02 14.52
C ILE A 157 -2.95 -2.17 15.37
N LYS A 158 -3.44 -2.34 16.57
CA LYS A 158 -2.98 -3.38 17.54
C LYS A 158 -1.45 -3.43 17.67
N GLY A 159 -0.80 -2.25 17.67
CA GLY A 159 0.65 -2.10 17.84
C GLY A 159 1.48 -2.24 16.57
N MET A 160 0.91 -2.59 15.42
CA MET A 160 1.60 -2.76 14.13
C MET A 160 1.22 -1.67 13.14
N TRP A 161 2.15 -1.26 12.28
CA TRP A 161 1.90 -0.31 11.21
C TRP A 161 1.26 -1.01 10.01
N VAL A 162 0.12 -0.52 9.56
CA VAL A 162 -0.67 -1.04 8.44
C VAL A 162 -0.72 0.03 7.35
N ALA A 163 -0.51 -0.35 6.10
CA ALA A 163 -0.63 0.55 4.95
C ALA A 163 -2.04 1.15 4.84
N SER A 164 -2.18 2.24 4.11
CA SER A 164 -3.50 2.82 3.86
C SER A 164 -4.44 1.80 3.23
N VAL A 165 -5.73 1.89 3.51
CA VAL A 165 -6.75 0.96 2.98
C VAL A 165 -6.68 0.87 1.45
N SER A 166 -6.50 2.01 0.77
CA SER A 166 -6.37 2.04 -0.69
C SER A 166 -5.17 1.24 -1.21
N GLN A 167 -4.02 1.27 -0.47
CA GLN A 167 -2.85 0.45 -0.82
C GLN A 167 -3.11 -1.03 -0.57
N VAL A 168 -3.70 -1.38 0.57
CA VAL A 168 -4.05 -2.78 0.90
C VAL A 168 -4.95 -3.37 -0.17
N LEU A 169 -5.95 -2.63 -0.65
CA LEU A 169 -6.86 -3.08 -1.71
C LEU A 169 -6.14 -3.39 -3.02
N ILE A 170 -5.23 -2.53 -3.45
CA ILE A 170 -4.43 -2.78 -4.65
C ILE A 170 -3.60 -4.06 -4.50
N ASP A 171 -3.05 -4.27 -3.31
CA ASP A 171 -2.20 -5.44 -3.04
C ASP A 171 -3.00 -6.73 -2.92
N LEU A 172 -4.19 -6.70 -2.31
CA LEU A 172 -5.12 -7.83 -2.28
C LEU A 172 -5.56 -8.22 -3.69
N LYS A 173 -5.90 -7.24 -4.53
CA LYS A 173 -6.27 -7.49 -5.92
C LYS A 173 -5.11 -8.08 -6.73
N ARG A 174 -3.88 -7.64 -6.46
CA ARG A 174 -2.66 -8.16 -7.11
C ARG A 174 -2.34 -9.58 -6.68
N GLU A 175 -2.47 -9.91 -5.40
CA GLU A 175 -2.21 -11.25 -4.88
C GLU A 175 -3.19 -12.28 -5.47
N GLY A 176 -4.46 -11.91 -5.67
CA GLY A 176 -5.48 -12.80 -6.25
C GLY A 176 -5.94 -13.91 -5.31
N GLY A 177 -6.54 -14.96 -5.86
CA GLY A 177 -7.04 -16.08 -5.06
C GLY A 177 -7.99 -15.63 -3.95
N VAL A 178 -7.81 -16.12 -2.72
CA VAL A 178 -8.63 -15.75 -1.55
C VAL A 178 -8.53 -14.25 -1.19
N CYS A 179 -7.45 -13.58 -1.59
CA CYS A 179 -7.30 -12.14 -1.41
C CYS A 179 -8.25 -11.34 -2.31
N LEU A 180 -8.68 -11.89 -3.45
CA LEU A 180 -9.65 -11.22 -4.31
C LEU A 180 -11.04 -11.17 -3.65
N GLU A 181 -11.45 -12.21 -2.96
CA GLU A 181 -12.70 -12.22 -2.18
C GLU A 181 -12.65 -11.17 -1.06
N ALA A 182 -11.52 -11.10 -0.35
CA ALA A 182 -11.30 -10.08 0.68
C ALA A 182 -11.34 -8.65 0.08
N TYR A 183 -10.74 -8.44 -1.09
CA TYR A 183 -10.83 -7.19 -1.85
C TYR A 183 -12.28 -6.81 -2.13
N GLU A 184 -13.07 -7.72 -2.69
CA GLU A 184 -14.48 -7.49 -3.04
C GLU A 184 -15.33 -7.13 -1.81
N MET A 185 -15.07 -7.77 -0.66
CA MET A 185 -15.74 -7.45 0.60
C MET A 185 -15.35 -6.05 1.10
N MET A 186 -14.05 -5.72 1.09
CA MET A 186 -13.55 -4.43 1.57
C MET A 186 -13.99 -3.27 0.68
N VAL A 187 -14.00 -3.44 -0.65
CA VAL A 187 -14.41 -2.38 -1.60
C VAL A 187 -15.85 -1.94 -1.38
N LYS A 188 -16.76 -2.87 -1.03
CA LYS A 188 -18.17 -2.55 -0.73
C LYS A 188 -18.33 -1.66 0.51
N ASN A 189 -17.32 -1.62 1.38
CA ASN A 189 -17.35 -0.88 2.66
C ASN A 189 -16.51 0.43 2.60
N ILE A 190 -16.06 0.86 1.41
CA ILE A 190 -15.20 2.07 1.22
C ILE A 190 -16.04 3.36 1.04
N ASP A 191 -17.25 3.41 1.36
CA ASP A 191 -18.04 4.65 1.25
C ASP A 191 -17.65 5.76 2.22
#